data_6adeefa9bd5e7b274a9e949372e76927
#
_entry.id   6adeefa9bd5e7b274a9e949372e76927
#
_cell.length_a   1.000
_cell.length_b   1.000
_cell.length_c   1.000
_cell.angle_alpha   90.00
_cell.angle_beta   90.00
_cell.angle_gamma   90.00
#
_symmetry.space_group_name_H-M   'P 1'
#
loop_
_entity.id
_entity.type
_entity.pdbx_description
1 polymer ?
#
loop_
_entity_poly.entity_id
_entity_poly.type
_entity_poly.pdbx_seq_one_letter_code
_entity_poly.pdbx_strand_id
1 'polypeptide(L)'
;MNHPRTLSVAVSLAALTALVPACGNNDLPTTTSTGGSGGGSTGSSSGSSGSGGSESAWDWGLPLGVPKPRVPKDNPMSEAKVELGRRLFYDKRLSDNQTYSCATCHLQEKAFTDGLAHAVGSTGEIHPRGSMGLVNVAYASRLTWANPLIEDLEQQARLPMFGETPVELGLAGKEQELFDRLGAEPVYQKLFPEAFPDEAEAISLVTITFAIAAFERAMTSFRSPYDRYAYGGDATGLSGAAQKGRDLFFSEKLECFHCHGGFAFSDSVVRDGSTFVEVAFHNTGLYNLDGKGAYPAANTGVFAISGLPTDMGRFRAPTLRNIAVTAPYMHDGSVATLEEVLDHYAAGGRTILSGPDAGDGSKSPFKSELINGFVLSAEEKSDVVAFLKSLTDEELLKDPKLADPWGKAP
;
A
#
# COMPACT_ATOMS: atom_id res chain seq x y z
N MET A 1 23.01 53.22 30.20
CA MET A 1 22.80 54.08 29.00
C MET A 1 23.34 53.29 27.81
N ASN A 2 22.49 52.62 27.07
CA ASN A 2 22.73 52.15 25.71
C ASN A 2 21.43 51.53 25.21
N HIS A 3 20.74 52.24 24.30
CA HIS A 3 19.53 51.75 23.64
C HIS A 3 19.89 50.82 22.48
N PRO A 4 19.14 49.73 22.23
CA PRO A 4 19.22 49.01 20.97
C PRO A 4 18.29 49.65 19.91
N ARG A 5 18.85 49.85 18.72
CA ARG A 5 18.17 50.34 17.52
C ARG A 5 17.30 49.21 16.92
N THR A 6 16.03 49.50 16.74
CA THR A 6 15.10 48.68 15.94
C THR A 6 15.31 48.92 14.44
N LEU A 7 15.56 47.84 13.69
CA LEU A 7 15.62 47.88 12.24
C LEU A 7 14.25 47.42 11.70
N SER A 8 13.53 48.37 11.08
CA SER A 8 12.28 48.07 10.36
C SER A 8 12.61 47.68 8.93
N VAL A 9 12.25 46.47 8.53
CA VAL A 9 12.31 45.98 7.13
C VAL A 9 10.91 46.13 6.53
N ALA A 10 10.78 47.00 5.54
CA ALA A 10 9.57 47.16 4.74
C ALA A 10 9.56 46.09 3.62
N VAL A 11 8.52 45.24 3.61
CA VAL A 11 8.28 44.29 2.54
C VAL A 11 7.29 44.92 1.56
N SER A 12 7.74 45.18 0.33
CA SER A 12 6.91 45.64 -0.77
C SER A 12 6.18 44.47 -1.41
N LEU A 13 4.85 44.50 -1.40
CA LEU A 13 3.97 43.56 -2.08
C LEU A 13 3.83 43.99 -3.55
N ALA A 14 4.34 43.19 -4.49
CA ALA A 14 4.08 43.35 -5.91
C ALA A 14 2.90 42.48 -6.30
N ALA A 15 1.80 43.07 -6.72
CA ALA A 15 0.63 42.38 -7.25
C ALA A 15 0.89 41.98 -8.71
N LEU A 16 0.86 40.69 -8.99
CA LEU A 16 0.88 40.13 -10.35
C LEU A 16 -0.56 39.80 -10.76
N THR A 17 -1.10 40.57 -11.72
CA THR A 17 -2.38 40.29 -12.38
C THR A 17 -2.14 39.27 -13.49
N ALA A 18 -2.70 38.10 -13.36
CA ALA A 18 -2.71 37.07 -14.42
C ALA A 18 -3.93 37.26 -15.32
N LEU A 19 -3.69 37.47 -16.63
CA LEU A 19 -4.70 37.40 -17.68
C LEU A 19 -5.05 35.92 -17.98
N VAL A 20 -6.35 35.62 -17.97
CA VAL A 20 -6.93 34.35 -18.40
C VAL A 20 -7.29 34.48 -19.90
N PRO A 21 -6.82 33.60 -20.78
CA PRO A 21 -7.38 33.53 -22.15
C PRO A 21 -8.59 32.59 -22.20
N ALA A 22 -9.61 33.04 -22.92
CA ALA A 22 -10.87 32.35 -23.16
C ALA A 22 -10.70 31.11 -24.05
N CYS A 23 -11.43 30.04 -23.71
CA CYS A 23 -11.55 28.83 -24.52
C CYS A 23 -12.36 29.07 -25.80
N GLY A 24 -11.76 28.77 -26.93
CA GLY A 24 -12.44 28.64 -28.20
C GLY A 24 -12.85 27.18 -28.49
N ASN A 25 -14.08 26.98 -28.89
CA ASN A 25 -14.63 25.73 -29.40
C ASN A 25 -13.86 25.26 -30.64
N ASN A 26 -13.55 23.98 -30.74
CA ASN A 26 -13.17 23.35 -31.99
C ASN A 26 -13.95 22.05 -32.18
N ASP A 27 -14.62 22.03 -33.34
CA ASP A 27 -15.48 21.02 -33.88
C ASP A 27 -14.74 19.69 -34.20
N LEU A 28 -15.43 18.58 -34.01
CA LEU A 28 -15.04 17.25 -34.48
C LEU A 28 -15.18 17.13 -36.01
N PRO A 29 -14.21 16.54 -36.74
CA PRO A 29 -14.44 16.13 -38.10
C PRO A 29 -14.99 14.69 -38.16
N THR A 30 -16.15 14.56 -38.76
CA THR A 30 -16.72 13.30 -39.26
C THR A 30 -15.95 12.83 -40.51
N THR A 31 -15.45 11.60 -40.53
CA THR A 31 -14.94 10.94 -41.73
C THR A 31 -15.83 9.80 -42.16
N THR A 32 -16.41 9.97 -43.30
CA THR A 32 -17.14 8.98 -44.12
C THR A 32 -16.18 7.93 -44.69
N SER A 33 -16.59 6.67 -44.59
CA SER A 33 -15.93 5.53 -45.23
C SER A 33 -16.30 5.43 -46.71
N THR A 34 -15.30 5.26 -47.57
CA THR A 34 -15.48 4.70 -48.91
C THR A 34 -14.50 3.55 -49.13
N GLY A 35 -15.05 2.44 -49.56
CA GLY A 35 -14.31 1.22 -49.83
C GLY A 35 -13.54 1.28 -51.15
N GLY A 36 -12.50 0.46 -51.29
CA GLY A 36 -11.74 0.23 -52.49
C GLY A 36 -10.97 -1.08 -52.42
N SER A 37 -11.39 -2.04 -53.26
CA SER A 37 -10.73 -3.32 -53.48
C SER A 37 -9.51 -3.16 -54.38
N GLY A 38 -8.47 -4.01 -54.15
CA GLY A 38 -7.49 -4.26 -55.21
C GLY A 38 -6.14 -4.83 -54.80
N GLY A 39 -5.92 -6.13 -55.03
CA GLY A 39 -4.81 -6.64 -55.82
C GLY A 39 -3.48 -6.92 -55.08
N GLY A 40 -3.14 -8.21 -55.01
CA GLY A 40 -1.93 -8.78 -54.41
C GLY A 40 -0.59 -8.37 -55.06
N SER A 41 0.46 -8.61 -54.34
CA SER A 41 1.75 -8.97 -54.89
C SER A 41 2.61 -9.67 -53.81
N THR A 42 3.05 -10.87 -54.14
CA THR A 42 4.00 -11.70 -53.41
C THR A 42 5.39 -11.09 -53.49
N GLY A 43 6.02 -10.85 -52.31
CA GLY A 43 7.41 -10.49 -52.21
C GLY A 43 8.06 -11.22 -51.03
N SER A 44 8.72 -12.35 -51.33
CA SER A 44 9.63 -13.01 -50.41
C SER A 44 10.85 -12.14 -50.15
N SER A 45 11.08 -11.71 -48.91
CA SER A 45 12.38 -11.25 -48.47
C SER A 45 12.75 -12.03 -47.23
N SER A 46 13.77 -12.87 -47.39
CA SER A 46 14.52 -13.55 -46.33
C SER A 46 15.22 -12.49 -45.47
N GLY A 47 14.68 -12.26 -44.27
CA GLY A 47 15.26 -11.40 -43.25
C GLY A 47 15.76 -12.25 -42.09
N SER A 48 17.05 -12.14 -41.85
CA SER A 48 17.88 -12.65 -40.80
C SER A 48 17.14 -12.69 -39.43
N SER A 49 17.01 -13.90 -38.86
CA SER A 49 16.57 -14.13 -37.50
C SER A 49 17.63 -13.67 -36.50
N GLY A 50 17.54 -12.40 -36.06
CA GLY A 50 18.09 -11.99 -34.80
C GLY A 50 17.21 -12.55 -33.70
N SER A 51 17.68 -13.55 -32.95
CA SER A 51 17.06 -14.04 -31.72
C SER A 51 17.20 -12.99 -30.61
N GLY A 52 16.46 -11.89 -30.67
CA GLY A 52 16.11 -11.12 -29.52
C GLY A 52 14.97 -11.86 -28.82
N GLY A 53 15.27 -12.59 -27.75
CA GLY A 53 14.23 -13.15 -26.89
C GLY A 53 13.36 -11.98 -26.40
N SER A 54 12.12 -11.94 -26.86
CA SER A 54 11.13 -11.08 -26.21
C SER A 54 10.93 -11.68 -24.82
N GLU A 55 11.50 -11.01 -23.79
CA GLU A 55 11.10 -11.28 -22.43
C GLU A 55 9.58 -11.23 -22.40
N SER A 56 8.96 -12.37 -22.10
CA SER A 56 7.50 -12.43 -21.99
C SER A 56 7.12 -11.46 -20.88
N ALA A 57 6.28 -10.47 -21.22
CA ALA A 57 5.81 -9.51 -20.23
C ALA A 57 5.19 -10.28 -19.05
N TRP A 58 5.54 -9.89 -17.82
CA TRP A 58 5.01 -10.50 -16.59
C TRP A 58 3.47 -10.58 -16.64
N ASP A 59 2.92 -11.77 -16.42
CA ASP A 59 1.48 -11.97 -16.33
C ASP A 59 1.00 -11.65 -14.90
N TRP A 60 0.27 -10.58 -14.77
CA TRP A 60 -0.30 -10.13 -13.49
C TRP A 60 -1.55 -10.89 -13.08
N GLY A 61 -2.17 -11.67 -13.97
CA GLY A 61 -3.44 -12.34 -13.70
C GLY A 61 -4.59 -11.38 -13.35
N LEU A 62 -4.56 -10.13 -13.84
CA LEU A 62 -5.53 -9.09 -13.49
C LEU A 62 -6.83 -9.23 -14.30
N PRO A 63 -8.00 -9.00 -13.70
CA PRO A 63 -9.24 -8.95 -14.43
C PRO A 63 -9.27 -7.74 -15.38
N LEU A 64 -10.09 -7.85 -16.44
CA LEU A 64 -10.27 -6.77 -17.41
C LEU A 64 -10.76 -5.49 -16.70
N GLY A 65 -10.10 -4.37 -16.98
CA GLY A 65 -10.42 -3.07 -16.38
C GLY A 65 -9.59 -2.72 -15.16
N VAL A 66 -8.85 -3.65 -14.56
CA VAL A 66 -7.87 -3.35 -13.52
C VAL A 66 -6.53 -2.97 -14.20
N PRO A 67 -5.98 -1.77 -13.91
CA PRO A 67 -4.73 -1.32 -14.52
C PRO A 67 -3.55 -2.11 -13.97
N LYS A 68 -2.46 -2.22 -14.75
CA LYS A 68 -1.21 -2.82 -14.27
C LYS A 68 -0.55 -1.96 -13.18
N PRO A 69 0.16 -2.57 -12.22
CA PRO A 69 1.00 -1.83 -11.30
C PRO A 69 2.13 -1.08 -12.02
N ARG A 70 2.62 -0.01 -11.40
CA ARG A 70 3.87 0.62 -11.82
C ARG A 70 5.05 -0.29 -11.43
N VAL A 71 5.91 -0.58 -12.38
CA VAL A 71 7.14 -1.35 -12.16
C VAL A 71 8.34 -0.42 -12.43
N PRO A 72 9.33 -0.34 -11.52
CA PRO A 72 10.56 0.40 -11.77
C PRO A 72 11.31 -0.16 -12.98
N LYS A 73 11.89 0.72 -13.80
CA LYS A 73 12.62 0.31 -15.02
C LYS A 73 13.89 -0.46 -14.72
N ASP A 74 14.52 -0.15 -13.60
CA ASP A 74 15.74 -0.78 -13.10
C ASP A 74 15.47 -2.10 -12.35
N ASN A 75 14.20 -2.37 -11.99
CA ASN A 75 13.80 -3.64 -11.40
C ASN A 75 12.59 -4.25 -12.11
N PRO A 76 12.70 -4.64 -13.39
CA PRO A 76 11.61 -5.33 -14.10
C PRO A 76 11.29 -6.66 -13.46
N MET A 77 9.99 -7.07 -13.56
CA MET A 77 9.50 -8.33 -13.03
C MET A 77 10.04 -9.52 -13.82
N SER A 78 10.44 -10.58 -13.12
CA SER A 78 10.71 -11.91 -13.71
C SER A 78 10.37 -13.02 -12.72
N GLU A 79 10.06 -14.23 -13.22
CA GLU A 79 9.80 -15.40 -12.38
C GLU A 79 10.99 -15.71 -11.45
N ALA A 80 12.21 -15.56 -11.94
CA ALA A 80 13.41 -15.82 -11.15
C ALA A 80 13.56 -14.82 -9.98
N LYS A 81 13.27 -13.54 -10.20
CA LYS A 81 13.29 -12.53 -9.12
C LYS A 81 12.19 -12.77 -8.09
N VAL A 82 10.99 -13.13 -8.55
CA VAL A 82 9.85 -13.41 -7.66
C VAL A 82 10.14 -14.64 -6.81
N GLU A 83 10.68 -15.73 -7.38
CA GLU A 83 11.04 -16.93 -6.61
C GLU A 83 12.18 -16.66 -5.62
N LEU A 84 13.23 -15.92 -6.03
CA LEU A 84 14.28 -15.51 -5.13
C LEU A 84 13.73 -14.65 -3.99
N GLY A 85 12.90 -13.65 -4.32
CA GLY A 85 12.27 -12.77 -3.34
C GLY A 85 11.36 -13.52 -2.37
N ARG A 86 10.60 -14.51 -2.87
CA ARG A 86 9.80 -15.40 -2.02
C ARG A 86 10.64 -16.13 -1.00
N ARG A 87 11.78 -16.70 -1.40
CA ARG A 87 12.69 -17.38 -0.47
C ARG A 87 13.29 -16.43 0.56
N LEU A 88 13.74 -15.26 0.14
CA LEU A 88 14.25 -14.23 1.04
C LEU A 88 13.19 -13.75 2.04
N PHE A 89 11.96 -13.50 1.58
CA PHE A 89 10.87 -13.03 2.42
C PHE A 89 10.54 -13.97 3.60
N TYR A 90 10.68 -15.29 3.39
CA TYR A 90 10.44 -16.31 4.42
C TYR A 90 11.72 -16.75 5.16
N ASP A 91 12.90 -16.23 4.77
CA ASP A 91 14.16 -16.67 5.33
C ASP A 91 14.54 -15.95 6.63
N LYS A 92 14.62 -16.70 7.71
CA LYS A 92 15.01 -16.17 9.02
C LYS A 92 16.47 -15.72 9.09
N ARG A 93 17.31 -16.08 8.10
CA ARG A 93 18.67 -15.56 7.96
C ARG A 93 18.70 -14.05 7.71
N LEU A 94 17.54 -13.43 7.36
CA LEU A 94 17.38 -11.99 7.19
C LEU A 94 17.20 -11.24 8.51
N SER A 95 17.31 -11.87 9.66
CA SER A 95 17.46 -11.18 10.95
C SER A 95 18.82 -11.48 11.58
N ASP A 96 19.29 -10.58 12.41
CA ASP A 96 20.59 -10.71 13.10
C ASP A 96 20.68 -12.02 13.88
N ASN A 97 19.71 -12.28 14.73
CA ASN A 97 19.62 -13.49 15.55
C ASN A 97 19.04 -14.72 14.82
N GLN A 98 18.71 -14.60 13.54
CA GLN A 98 18.18 -15.65 12.68
C GLN A 98 16.86 -16.29 13.19
N THR A 99 16.06 -15.52 13.89
CA THR A 99 14.77 -15.98 14.43
C THR A 99 13.57 -15.40 13.68
N TYR A 100 13.75 -14.28 12.98
CA TYR A 100 12.72 -13.52 12.27
C TYR A 100 12.99 -13.45 10.77
N SER A 101 11.92 -13.35 10.01
CA SER A 101 11.89 -13.04 8.59
C SER A 101 10.76 -12.02 8.33
N CYS A 102 10.62 -11.51 7.10
CA CYS A 102 9.47 -10.67 6.74
C CYS A 102 8.16 -11.38 7.05
N ALA A 103 8.08 -12.69 6.74
CA ALA A 103 6.90 -13.51 6.99
C ALA A 103 6.57 -13.70 8.49
N THR A 104 7.44 -13.33 9.41
CA THR A 104 7.11 -13.38 10.85
C THR A 104 6.06 -12.34 11.22
N CYS A 105 6.10 -11.15 10.56
CA CYS A 105 5.15 -10.06 10.74
C CYS A 105 4.15 -9.94 9.58
N HIS A 106 4.33 -10.71 8.49
CA HIS A 106 3.50 -10.67 7.29
C HIS A 106 3.02 -12.07 6.92
N LEU A 107 2.00 -12.56 7.65
CA LEU A 107 1.43 -13.91 7.52
C LEU A 107 0.47 -13.97 6.33
N GLN A 108 0.67 -14.90 5.40
CA GLN A 108 -0.15 -15.02 4.19
C GLN A 108 -1.64 -15.17 4.50
N GLU A 109 -2.00 -16.03 5.45
CA GLU A 109 -3.40 -16.29 5.85
C GLU A 109 -4.10 -15.07 6.48
N LYS A 110 -3.34 -14.03 6.82
CA LYS A 110 -3.83 -12.73 7.30
C LYS A 110 -3.59 -11.62 6.30
N ALA A 111 -3.59 -11.94 5.00
CA ALA A 111 -3.30 -10.98 3.94
C ALA A 111 -1.97 -10.22 4.15
N PHE A 112 -0.98 -10.92 4.67
CA PHE A 112 0.37 -10.44 4.96
C PHE A 112 0.42 -9.31 6.01
N THR A 113 -0.39 -9.41 7.08
CA THR A 113 -0.21 -8.72 8.37
C THR A 113 0.01 -9.77 9.47
N ASP A 114 0.34 -9.36 10.70
CA ASP A 114 0.56 -10.28 11.84
C ASP A 114 -0.71 -10.51 12.68
N GLY A 115 -1.71 -9.62 12.57
CA GLY A 115 -2.91 -9.65 13.40
C GLY A 115 -2.67 -9.22 14.84
N LEU A 116 -1.61 -8.44 15.08
CA LEU A 116 -1.30 -7.85 16.38
C LEU A 116 -1.56 -6.33 16.33
N ALA A 117 -1.92 -5.75 17.48
CA ALA A 117 -2.05 -4.29 17.60
C ALA A 117 -0.69 -3.60 17.39
N HIS A 118 0.37 -4.23 17.86
CA HIS A 118 1.73 -3.74 17.79
C HIS A 118 2.65 -4.87 17.33
N ALA A 119 3.37 -4.66 16.25
CA ALA A 119 4.38 -5.60 15.78
C ALA A 119 5.53 -5.74 16.80
N VAL A 120 6.18 -6.90 16.83
CA VAL A 120 7.30 -7.19 17.73
C VAL A 120 8.51 -7.53 16.89
N GLY A 121 9.63 -6.84 17.11
CA GLY A 121 10.88 -7.08 16.40
C GLY A 121 11.67 -8.29 16.95
N SER A 122 12.74 -8.67 16.25
CA SER A 122 13.58 -9.84 16.58
C SER A 122 14.29 -9.75 17.93
N THR A 123 14.43 -8.54 18.45
CA THR A 123 14.99 -8.26 19.79
C THR A 123 13.94 -8.25 20.89
N GLY A 124 12.64 -8.35 20.54
CA GLY A 124 11.52 -8.20 21.45
C GLY A 124 11.04 -6.75 21.62
N GLU A 125 11.59 -5.81 20.87
CA GLU A 125 11.10 -4.43 20.86
C GLU A 125 9.72 -4.35 20.24
N ILE A 126 8.84 -3.56 20.88
CA ILE A 126 7.45 -3.39 20.44
C ILE A 126 7.36 -2.18 19.54
N HIS A 127 6.85 -2.38 18.34
CA HIS A 127 6.55 -1.31 17.40
C HIS A 127 5.30 -0.54 17.86
N PRO A 128 5.25 0.80 17.69
CA PRO A 128 4.07 1.57 18.11
C PRO A 128 2.84 1.33 17.21
N ARG A 129 2.96 0.55 16.15
CA ARG A 129 1.92 0.30 15.14
C ARG A 129 1.86 -1.18 14.77
N GLY A 130 0.69 -1.61 14.28
CA GLY A 130 0.51 -2.94 13.69
C GLY A 130 1.19 -3.05 12.32
N SER A 131 1.57 -4.27 11.94
CA SER A 131 2.07 -4.58 10.60
C SER A 131 1.02 -4.31 9.54
N MET A 132 1.40 -3.62 8.45
CA MET A 132 0.49 -3.37 7.34
C MET A 132 0.34 -4.62 6.47
N GLY A 133 -0.86 -4.86 5.94
CA GLY A 133 -1.07 -5.87 4.90
C GLY A 133 -0.30 -5.51 3.62
N LEU A 134 0.29 -6.53 2.97
CA LEU A 134 1.08 -6.33 1.75
C LEU A 134 0.30 -6.66 0.46
N VAL A 135 -0.93 -7.14 0.55
CA VAL A 135 -1.74 -7.38 -0.66
C VAL A 135 -1.90 -6.09 -1.45
N ASN A 136 -1.70 -6.19 -2.76
CA ASN A 136 -1.77 -5.05 -3.68
C ASN A 136 -0.81 -3.88 -3.34
N VAL A 137 0.24 -4.12 -2.55
CA VAL A 137 1.24 -3.10 -2.21
C VAL A 137 1.92 -2.51 -3.44
N ALA A 138 1.97 -3.24 -4.56
CA ALA A 138 2.43 -2.78 -5.86
C ALA A 138 1.71 -1.51 -6.38
N TYR A 139 0.51 -1.23 -5.86
CA TYR A 139 -0.25 -0.03 -6.21
C TYR A 139 -0.14 1.10 -5.19
N ALA A 140 0.53 0.90 -4.06
CA ALA A 140 0.64 1.94 -3.06
C ALA A 140 1.52 3.10 -3.57
N SER A 141 1.00 4.33 -3.51
CA SER A 141 1.74 5.53 -3.91
C SER A 141 2.73 5.99 -2.85
N ARG A 142 2.47 5.64 -1.62
CA ARG A 142 3.35 5.80 -0.45
C ARG A 142 3.31 4.53 0.37
N LEU A 143 4.45 4.18 0.93
CA LEU A 143 4.62 2.99 1.75
C LEU A 143 4.70 3.37 3.23
N THR A 144 4.52 2.40 4.12
CA THR A 144 4.35 2.61 5.56
C THR A 144 3.05 3.35 5.94
N TRP A 145 2.81 3.51 7.25
CA TRP A 145 1.60 4.16 7.76
C TRP A 145 1.58 5.68 7.57
N ALA A 146 2.74 6.35 7.68
CA ALA A 146 2.78 7.81 7.78
C ALA A 146 4.08 8.44 7.27
N ASN A 147 4.79 7.81 6.35
CA ASN A 147 5.99 8.37 5.76
C ASN A 147 5.73 8.81 4.31
N PRO A 148 5.65 10.12 4.02
CA PRO A 148 5.40 10.62 2.68
C PRO A 148 6.60 10.51 1.73
N LEU A 149 7.78 10.09 2.23
CA LEU A 149 9.03 10.06 1.46
C LEU A 149 9.35 8.67 0.89
N ILE A 150 8.67 7.62 1.35
CA ILE A 150 8.92 6.23 0.89
C ILE A 150 7.94 5.87 -0.21
N GLU A 151 8.47 5.73 -1.43
CA GLU A 151 7.68 5.50 -2.65
C GLU A 151 7.90 4.10 -3.25
N ASP A 152 9.11 3.54 -3.06
CA ASP A 152 9.53 2.30 -3.70
C ASP A 152 9.69 1.18 -2.68
N LEU A 153 9.25 -0.03 -3.04
CA LEU A 153 9.36 -1.23 -2.20
C LEU A 153 10.80 -1.59 -1.89
N GLU A 154 11.72 -1.35 -2.84
CA GLU A 154 13.15 -1.57 -2.69
C GLU A 154 13.74 -0.70 -1.56
N GLN A 155 13.28 0.54 -1.45
CA GLN A 155 13.66 1.44 -0.38
C GLN A 155 12.98 1.02 0.94
N GLN A 156 11.70 0.67 0.87
CA GLN A 156 10.92 0.28 2.05
C GLN A 156 11.49 -0.98 2.71
N ALA A 157 11.90 -2.00 1.95
CA ALA A 157 12.45 -3.25 2.47
C ALA A 157 13.71 -3.03 3.36
N ARG A 158 14.44 -1.94 3.14
CA ARG A 158 15.61 -1.59 3.97
C ARG A 158 15.23 -1.12 5.38
N LEU A 159 14.02 -0.58 5.57
CA LEU A 159 13.60 -0.05 6.87
C LEU A 159 13.49 -1.16 7.94
N PRO A 160 12.77 -2.27 7.72
CA PRO A 160 12.74 -3.36 8.69
C PRO A 160 14.07 -4.10 8.82
N MET A 161 14.91 -4.11 7.79
CA MET A 161 16.22 -4.77 7.83
C MET A 161 17.22 -4.01 8.71
N PHE A 162 17.30 -2.68 8.56
CA PHE A 162 18.37 -1.85 9.11
C PHE A 162 17.89 -0.76 10.06
N GLY A 163 16.59 -0.65 10.33
CA GLY A 163 16.04 0.29 11.30
C GLY A 163 16.48 -0.03 12.73
N GLU A 164 16.82 1.02 13.49
CA GLU A 164 17.34 0.89 14.86
C GLU A 164 16.34 1.35 15.93
N THR A 165 15.18 1.90 15.53
CA THR A 165 14.19 2.41 16.49
C THR A 165 12.77 2.37 15.92
N PRO A 166 11.97 1.37 16.29
CA PRO A 166 12.33 0.12 16.96
C PRO A 166 13.15 -0.81 16.05
N VAL A 167 13.92 -1.72 16.64
CA VAL A 167 14.64 -2.75 15.89
C VAL A 167 13.65 -3.82 15.44
N GLU A 168 13.60 -4.08 14.12
CA GLU A 168 12.80 -5.17 13.55
C GLU A 168 13.67 -6.40 13.25
N LEU A 169 14.53 -6.36 12.23
CA LEU A 169 15.42 -7.49 11.88
C LEU A 169 16.86 -7.32 12.42
N GLY A 170 17.29 -6.11 12.79
CA GLY A 170 18.53 -5.84 13.53
C GLY A 170 19.83 -6.00 12.74
N LEU A 171 19.81 -5.75 11.42
CA LEU A 171 20.97 -5.92 10.53
C LEU A 171 21.84 -4.66 10.36
N ALA A 172 21.59 -3.58 11.10
CA ALA A 172 22.38 -2.35 11.00
C ALA A 172 23.88 -2.65 11.24
N GLY A 173 24.73 -2.31 10.25
CA GLY A 173 26.17 -2.56 10.27
C GLY A 173 26.59 -4.03 10.12
N LYS A 174 25.69 -4.91 9.67
CA LYS A 174 25.92 -6.36 9.50
C LYS A 174 25.70 -6.84 8.07
N GLU A 175 25.79 -5.93 7.11
CA GLU A 175 25.54 -6.22 5.69
C GLU A 175 26.44 -7.35 5.18
N GLN A 176 27.75 -7.32 5.50
CA GLN A 176 28.67 -8.34 5.05
C GLN A 176 28.36 -9.71 5.68
N GLU A 177 28.01 -9.76 6.96
CA GLU A 177 27.59 -11.01 7.61
C GLU A 177 26.35 -11.61 6.95
N LEU A 178 25.39 -10.75 6.56
CA LEU A 178 24.22 -11.18 5.81
C LEU A 178 24.61 -11.78 4.45
N PHE A 179 25.48 -11.09 3.69
CA PHE A 179 25.92 -11.57 2.36
C PHE A 179 26.67 -12.90 2.47
N ASP A 180 27.56 -13.05 3.44
CA ASP A 180 28.29 -14.30 3.69
C ASP A 180 27.34 -15.44 4.06
N ARG A 181 26.36 -15.14 4.89
CA ARG A 181 25.33 -16.09 5.36
C ARG A 181 24.43 -16.58 4.22
N LEU A 182 23.98 -15.69 3.35
CA LEU A 182 23.21 -16.04 2.15
C LEU A 182 24.08 -16.77 1.13
N GLY A 183 25.32 -16.31 0.92
CA GLY A 183 26.27 -16.93 -0.01
C GLY A 183 26.69 -18.36 0.36
N ALA A 184 26.62 -18.71 1.63
CA ALA A 184 26.87 -20.07 2.11
C ALA A 184 25.73 -21.05 1.79
N GLU A 185 24.53 -20.55 1.44
CA GLU A 185 23.35 -21.38 1.17
C GLU A 185 23.29 -21.79 -0.31
N PRO A 186 23.33 -23.10 -0.64
CA PRO A 186 23.39 -23.57 -2.03
C PRO A 186 22.26 -23.08 -2.93
N VAL A 187 21.06 -22.90 -2.37
CA VAL A 187 19.90 -22.43 -3.14
C VAL A 187 20.14 -20.99 -3.65
N TYR A 188 20.76 -20.14 -2.87
CA TYR A 188 21.04 -18.77 -3.25
C TYR A 188 22.20 -18.65 -4.24
N GLN A 189 23.19 -19.53 -4.15
CA GLN A 189 24.28 -19.62 -5.15
C GLN A 189 23.73 -19.87 -6.56
N LYS A 190 22.57 -20.52 -6.67
CA LYS A 190 21.86 -20.74 -7.93
C LYS A 190 20.92 -19.58 -8.27
N LEU A 191 20.05 -19.18 -7.34
CA LEU A 191 18.94 -18.26 -7.64
C LEU A 191 19.37 -16.82 -7.88
N PHE A 192 20.39 -16.31 -7.18
CA PHE A 192 20.85 -14.93 -7.42
C PHE A 192 21.39 -14.72 -8.84
N PRO A 193 22.30 -15.56 -9.40
CA PRO A 193 22.72 -15.42 -10.79
C PRO A 193 21.58 -15.62 -11.81
N GLU A 194 20.57 -16.45 -11.50
CA GLU A 194 19.40 -16.61 -12.37
C GLU A 194 18.50 -15.37 -12.38
N ALA A 195 18.34 -14.73 -11.21
CA ALA A 195 17.52 -13.54 -11.06
C ALA A 195 18.19 -12.26 -11.56
N PHE A 196 19.53 -12.20 -11.45
CA PHE A 196 20.34 -11.02 -11.78
C PHE A 196 21.59 -11.42 -12.59
N PRO A 197 21.42 -11.88 -13.83
CA PRO A 197 22.51 -12.41 -14.64
C PRO A 197 23.56 -11.38 -15.04
N ASP A 198 23.21 -10.10 -15.07
CA ASP A 198 24.07 -9.00 -15.47
C ASP A 198 24.81 -8.33 -14.30
N GLU A 199 24.50 -8.73 -13.05
CA GLU A 199 25.12 -8.15 -11.86
C GLU A 199 26.46 -8.80 -11.54
N ALA A 200 27.51 -7.99 -11.44
CA ALA A 200 28.85 -8.46 -11.10
C ALA A 200 28.94 -9.05 -9.68
N GLU A 201 28.20 -8.48 -8.74
CA GLU A 201 28.04 -8.96 -7.37
C GLU A 201 26.62 -9.53 -7.23
N ALA A 202 26.50 -10.84 -7.41
CA ALA A 202 25.21 -11.51 -7.40
C ALA A 202 24.46 -11.32 -6.08
N ILE A 203 25.16 -11.29 -4.92
CA ILE A 203 24.58 -11.05 -3.60
C ILE A 203 25.01 -9.68 -3.09
N SER A 204 24.07 -8.76 -3.08
CA SER A 204 24.25 -7.39 -2.62
C SER A 204 22.97 -6.87 -1.98
N LEU A 205 23.02 -5.74 -1.28
CA LEU A 205 21.82 -5.13 -0.74
C LEU A 205 20.80 -4.77 -1.83
N VAL A 206 21.30 -4.38 -3.01
CA VAL A 206 20.44 -4.05 -4.16
C VAL A 206 19.68 -5.28 -4.63
N THR A 207 20.38 -6.39 -4.92
CA THR A 207 19.76 -7.60 -5.44
C THR A 207 18.81 -8.26 -4.43
N ILE A 208 19.14 -8.20 -3.13
CA ILE A 208 18.26 -8.68 -2.03
C ILE A 208 16.97 -7.87 -2.01
N THR A 209 17.03 -6.54 -1.94
CA THR A 209 15.85 -5.70 -1.85
C THR A 209 15.04 -5.69 -3.14
N PHE A 210 15.68 -5.80 -4.30
CA PHE A 210 15.01 -5.91 -5.60
C PHE A 210 14.22 -7.20 -5.73
N ALA A 211 14.78 -8.32 -5.27
CA ALA A 211 14.08 -9.60 -5.27
C ALA A 211 12.88 -9.59 -4.31
N ILE A 212 13.06 -9.11 -3.07
CA ILE A 212 11.95 -8.98 -2.09
C ILE A 212 10.84 -8.10 -2.67
N ALA A 213 11.17 -6.94 -3.23
CA ALA A 213 10.22 -6.05 -3.86
C ALA A 213 9.48 -6.68 -5.04
N ALA A 214 10.15 -7.50 -5.85
CA ALA A 214 9.50 -8.24 -6.94
C ALA A 214 8.48 -9.26 -6.41
N PHE A 215 8.79 -9.96 -5.32
CA PHE A 215 7.85 -10.88 -4.69
C PHE A 215 6.65 -10.14 -4.08
N GLU A 216 6.88 -9.04 -3.37
CA GLU A 216 5.80 -8.22 -2.81
C GLU A 216 4.88 -7.64 -3.88
N ARG A 217 5.44 -7.23 -5.03
CA ARG A 217 4.64 -6.78 -6.19
C ARG A 217 3.76 -7.90 -6.75
N ALA A 218 4.16 -9.14 -6.67
CA ALA A 218 3.37 -10.28 -7.15
C ALA A 218 2.14 -10.59 -6.27
N MET A 219 2.03 -10.01 -5.07
CA MET A 219 0.91 -10.23 -4.14
C MET A 219 -0.36 -9.48 -4.58
N THR A 220 -0.84 -9.75 -5.80
CA THR A 220 -2.05 -9.11 -6.35
C THR A 220 -3.32 -9.87 -5.96
N SER A 221 -4.31 -9.16 -5.41
CA SER A 221 -5.58 -9.71 -4.90
C SER A 221 -6.76 -9.11 -5.65
N PHE A 222 -7.34 -9.91 -6.59
CA PHE A 222 -8.45 -9.52 -7.44
C PHE A 222 -9.39 -10.70 -7.78
N ARG A 223 -9.52 -11.69 -6.88
CA ARG A 223 -10.36 -12.89 -7.05
C ARG A 223 -11.44 -13.01 -5.97
N SER A 224 -11.68 -11.93 -5.22
CA SER A 224 -12.72 -11.89 -4.19
C SER A 224 -14.14 -12.04 -4.76
N PRO A 225 -15.15 -12.33 -3.94
CA PRO A 225 -16.56 -12.26 -4.34
C PRO A 225 -16.94 -10.92 -5.01
N TYR A 226 -16.43 -9.80 -4.48
CA TYR A 226 -16.60 -8.49 -5.09
C TYR A 226 -15.99 -8.42 -6.50
N ASP A 227 -14.80 -8.96 -6.71
CA ASP A 227 -14.13 -8.91 -8.02
C ASP A 227 -14.88 -9.73 -9.08
N ARG A 228 -15.39 -10.89 -8.72
CA ARG A 228 -16.25 -11.68 -9.63
C ARG A 228 -17.50 -10.91 -10.04
N TYR A 229 -18.10 -10.18 -9.08
CA TYR A 229 -19.25 -9.33 -9.35
C TYR A 229 -18.87 -8.12 -10.23
N ALA A 230 -17.83 -7.38 -9.85
CA ALA A 230 -17.49 -6.09 -10.46
C ALA A 230 -16.80 -6.22 -11.82
N TYR A 231 -15.97 -7.24 -11.99
CA TYR A 231 -15.11 -7.43 -13.17
C TYR A 231 -15.38 -8.73 -13.91
N GLY A 232 -15.88 -9.75 -13.23
CA GLY A 232 -16.11 -11.09 -13.80
C GLY A 232 -17.50 -11.28 -14.43
N GLY A 233 -18.41 -10.30 -14.34
CA GLY A 233 -19.78 -10.41 -14.84
C GLY A 233 -20.67 -11.38 -14.05
N ASP A 234 -20.23 -11.86 -12.90
CA ASP A 234 -20.99 -12.74 -12.01
C ASP A 234 -21.96 -11.92 -11.13
N ALA A 235 -23.19 -11.74 -11.58
CA ALA A 235 -24.22 -11.01 -10.83
C ALA A 235 -24.53 -11.64 -9.45
N THR A 236 -24.15 -12.90 -9.22
CA THR A 236 -24.35 -13.63 -7.97
C THR A 236 -23.14 -13.58 -7.03
N GLY A 237 -22.02 -12.98 -7.48
CA GLY A 237 -20.79 -12.86 -6.71
C GLY A 237 -20.98 -12.14 -5.38
N LEU A 238 -21.94 -11.21 -5.28
CA LEU A 238 -22.32 -10.55 -4.03
C LEU A 238 -23.68 -11.00 -3.53
N SER A 239 -23.79 -11.28 -2.22
CA SER A 239 -25.08 -11.45 -1.55
C SER A 239 -25.91 -10.15 -1.60
N GLY A 240 -27.23 -10.25 -1.43
CA GLY A 240 -28.09 -9.06 -1.39
C GLY A 240 -27.71 -8.06 -0.28
N ALA A 241 -27.26 -8.55 0.88
CA ALA A 241 -26.74 -7.73 1.96
C ALA A 241 -25.44 -7.00 1.53
N ALA A 242 -24.49 -7.70 0.91
CA ALA A 242 -23.26 -7.09 0.43
C ALA A 242 -23.50 -6.07 -0.70
N GLN A 243 -24.52 -6.26 -1.55
CA GLN A 243 -24.89 -5.28 -2.57
C GLN A 243 -25.43 -4.00 -1.94
N LYS A 244 -26.36 -4.11 -0.96
CA LYS A 244 -26.84 -2.95 -0.19
C LYS A 244 -25.70 -2.24 0.56
N GLY A 245 -24.81 -3.00 1.19
CA GLY A 245 -23.63 -2.48 1.88
C GLY A 245 -22.69 -1.73 0.96
N ARG A 246 -22.46 -2.24 -0.28
CA ARG A 246 -21.69 -1.54 -1.31
C ARG A 246 -22.36 -0.21 -1.69
N ASP A 247 -23.67 -0.22 -1.90
CA ASP A 247 -24.39 0.98 -2.30
C ASP A 247 -24.34 2.05 -1.20
N LEU A 248 -24.40 1.65 0.08
CA LEU A 248 -24.16 2.52 1.22
C LEU A 248 -22.71 3.05 1.26
N PHE A 249 -21.73 2.17 1.08
CA PHE A 249 -20.32 2.51 1.12
C PHE A 249 -19.93 3.59 0.08
N PHE A 250 -20.52 3.52 -1.11
CA PHE A 250 -20.31 4.47 -2.20
C PHE A 250 -21.33 5.63 -2.23
N SER A 251 -22.14 5.78 -1.18
CA SER A 251 -23.13 6.86 -1.08
C SER A 251 -22.60 8.08 -0.35
N GLU A 252 -23.21 9.24 -0.62
CA GLU A 252 -23.00 10.48 0.12
C GLU A 252 -23.42 10.39 1.60
N LYS A 253 -24.12 9.32 2.01
CA LYS A 253 -24.49 9.09 3.40
C LYS A 253 -23.28 8.67 4.24
N LEU A 254 -22.38 7.82 3.70
CA LEU A 254 -21.23 7.30 4.42
C LEU A 254 -19.91 7.91 3.96
N GLU A 255 -19.81 8.37 2.72
CA GLU A 255 -18.65 9.04 2.11
C GLU A 255 -17.33 8.22 2.19
N CYS A 256 -17.41 6.90 2.41
CA CYS A 256 -16.24 6.04 2.56
C CYS A 256 -15.34 6.04 1.33
N PHE A 257 -15.96 6.20 0.15
CA PHE A 257 -15.29 6.13 -1.15
C PHE A 257 -14.31 7.29 -1.42
N HIS A 258 -14.40 8.39 -0.68
CA HIS A 258 -13.46 9.51 -0.83
C HIS A 258 -12.02 9.10 -0.48
N CYS A 259 -11.84 8.30 0.59
CA CYS A 259 -10.53 7.78 0.98
C CYS A 259 -10.32 6.32 0.54
N HIS A 260 -11.42 5.55 0.37
CA HIS A 260 -11.38 4.13 0.05
C HIS A 260 -12.10 3.82 -1.28
N GLY A 261 -11.89 4.65 -2.29
CA GLY A 261 -12.48 4.46 -3.62
C GLY A 261 -11.62 3.64 -4.58
N GLY A 262 -12.12 3.52 -5.80
CA GLY A 262 -11.43 2.90 -6.92
C GLY A 262 -11.19 1.39 -6.76
N PHE A 263 -10.41 0.84 -7.67
CA PHE A 263 -10.11 -0.61 -7.73
C PHE A 263 -9.30 -1.12 -6.53
N ALA A 264 -8.52 -0.26 -5.89
CA ALA A 264 -7.67 -0.60 -4.76
C ALA A 264 -8.32 -0.34 -3.40
N PHE A 265 -9.49 0.29 -3.34
CA PHE A 265 -10.13 0.74 -2.10
C PHE A 265 -9.17 1.55 -1.22
N SER A 266 -8.46 2.50 -1.84
CA SER A 266 -7.53 3.44 -1.23
C SER A 266 -7.35 4.63 -2.17
N ASP A 267 -7.13 5.81 -1.62
CA ASP A 267 -6.74 7.01 -2.38
C ASP A 267 -5.22 7.14 -2.55
N SER A 268 -4.44 6.37 -1.79
CA SER A 268 -2.97 6.33 -1.89
C SER A 268 -2.51 5.33 -2.96
N VAL A 269 -2.80 5.63 -4.25
CA VAL A 269 -2.64 4.69 -5.37
C VAL A 269 -1.80 5.25 -6.50
N VAL A 270 -0.90 4.41 -7.03
CA VAL A 270 -0.15 4.62 -8.26
C VAL A 270 -0.28 3.39 -9.16
N ARG A 271 -0.34 3.58 -10.46
CA ARG A 271 -0.41 2.51 -11.46
C ARG A 271 0.44 2.84 -12.68
N ASP A 272 0.60 1.88 -13.55
CA ASP A 272 1.23 2.15 -14.86
C ASP A 272 0.50 3.27 -15.59
N GLY A 273 1.26 4.19 -16.16
CA GLY A 273 0.73 5.37 -16.87
C GLY A 273 0.17 6.48 -15.94
N SER A 274 0.32 6.40 -14.60
CA SER A 274 -0.03 7.51 -13.71
C SER A 274 0.83 8.75 -14.02
N THR A 275 0.19 9.84 -14.40
CA THR A 275 0.84 11.15 -14.62
C THR A 275 0.80 12.05 -13.39
N PHE A 276 -0.11 11.77 -12.48
CA PHE A 276 -0.26 12.42 -11.20
C PHE A 276 -0.40 11.35 -10.11
N VAL A 277 0.25 11.58 -8.98
CA VAL A 277 0.20 10.71 -7.81
C VAL A 277 -0.24 11.55 -6.62
N GLU A 278 -1.41 11.24 -6.10
CA GLU A 278 -1.89 11.88 -4.88
C GLU A 278 -1.12 11.39 -3.67
N VAL A 279 -0.71 12.31 -2.81
CA VAL A 279 -0.06 12.04 -1.53
C VAL A 279 -1.07 12.32 -0.43
N ALA A 280 -1.99 11.37 -0.24
CA ALA A 280 -3.10 11.52 0.68
C ALA A 280 -2.80 10.87 2.04
N PHE A 281 -2.96 11.67 3.10
CA PHE A 281 -2.92 11.21 4.49
C PHE A 281 -4.04 11.91 5.26
N HIS A 282 -4.74 11.15 6.11
CA HIS A 282 -5.95 11.60 6.78
C HIS A 282 -5.85 11.44 8.29
N ASN A 283 -6.39 12.41 9.01
CA ASN A 283 -6.65 12.29 10.44
C ASN A 283 -8.12 11.91 10.63
N THR A 284 -8.37 10.70 11.11
CA THR A 284 -9.72 10.16 11.29
C THR A 284 -10.34 10.51 12.67
N GLY A 285 -9.70 11.38 13.45
CA GLY A 285 -10.19 11.71 14.78
C GLY A 285 -10.03 10.58 15.80
N LEU A 286 -8.96 9.78 15.70
CA LEU A 286 -8.71 8.67 16.62
C LEU A 286 -8.30 9.16 18.02
N TYR A 287 -7.60 10.32 18.09
CA TYR A 287 -7.12 10.93 19.32
C TYR A 287 -7.27 12.46 19.32
N ASN A 288 -7.30 13.04 20.52
CA ASN A 288 -7.27 14.47 20.80
C ASN A 288 -6.97 14.69 22.30
N LEU A 289 -5.74 14.33 22.72
CA LEU A 289 -5.37 14.20 24.14
C LEU A 289 -5.43 15.50 24.92
N ASP A 290 -5.13 16.63 24.29
CA ASP A 290 -5.06 17.95 24.91
C ASP A 290 -6.24 18.86 24.55
N GLY A 291 -7.22 18.35 23.79
CA GLY A 291 -8.31 19.14 23.22
C GLY A 291 -7.87 20.08 22.10
N LYS A 292 -6.62 20.01 21.63
CA LYS A 292 -6.01 20.82 20.57
C LYS A 292 -5.46 20.00 19.41
N GLY A 293 -5.73 18.69 19.40
CA GLY A 293 -5.37 17.77 18.34
C GLY A 293 -4.18 16.88 18.61
N ALA A 294 -3.62 16.86 19.83
CA ALA A 294 -2.47 16.01 20.16
C ALA A 294 -2.80 14.52 20.05
N TYR A 295 -1.82 13.76 19.56
CA TYR A 295 -1.80 12.30 19.47
C TYR A 295 -0.76 11.72 20.43
N PRO A 296 -0.80 10.42 20.77
CA PRO A 296 0.25 9.75 21.51
C PRO A 296 1.62 10.00 20.87
N ALA A 297 2.64 10.29 21.67
CA ALA A 297 3.96 10.74 21.20
C ALA A 297 4.62 9.80 20.18
N ALA A 298 4.39 8.49 20.30
CA ALA A 298 4.89 7.47 19.37
C ALA A 298 4.07 7.39 18.06
N ASN A 299 2.90 8.03 17.99
CA ASN A 299 1.92 7.89 16.91
C ASN A 299 1.39 9.24 16.39
N THR A 300 2.27 10.19 16.18
CA THR A 300 1.92 11.54 15.70
C THR A 300 1.64 11.62 14.19
N GLY A 301 1.72 10.49 13.46
CA GLY A 301 1.47 10.43 12.03
C GLY A 301 2.54 11.13 11.21
N VAL A 302 2.15 11.76 10.11
CA VAL A 302 3.05 12.51 9.21
C VAL A 302 3.78 13.65 9.93
N PHE A 303 3.20 14.18 11.01
CA PHE A 303 3.83 15.23 11.85
C PHE A 303 5.24 14.83 12.33
N ALA A 304 5.49 13.55 12.61
CA ALA A 304 6.81 13.08 13.02
C ALA A 304 7.92 13.39 11.99
N ILE A 305 7.55 13.59 10.72
CA ILE A 305 8.47 13.85 9.61
C ILE A 305 8.40 15.32 9.19
N SER A 306 7.19 15.85 9.03
CA SER A 306 6.98 17.22 8.51
C SER A 306 7.18 18.31 9.54
N GLY A 307 6.94 18.04 10.84
CA GLY A 307 6.89 19.04 11.89
C GLY A 307 5.71 20.04 11.78
N LEU A 308 4.81 19.85 10.79
CA LEU A 308 3.69 20.77 10.57
C LEU A 308 2.51 20.35 11.48
N PRO A 309 1.97 21.25 12.34
CA PRO A 309 0.86 20.92 13.25
C PRO A 309 -0.36 20.33 12.54
N THR A 310 -0.65 20.76 11.32
CA THR A 310 -1.76 20.26 10.49
C THR A 310 -1.60 18.80 10.06
N ASP A 311 -0.39 18.25 10.17
CA ASP A 311 -0.11 16.85 9.83
C ASP A 311 -0.20 15.89 11.04
N MET A 312 -0.54 16.46 12.22
CA MET A 312 -0.74 15.67 13.43
C MET A 312 -1.86 14.65 13.24
N GLY A 313 -1.55 13.37 13.51
CA GLY A 313 -2.50 12.27 13.43
C GLY A 313 -2.91 11.90 12.00
N ARG A 314 -2.20 12.37 10.98
CA ARG A 314 -2.44 11.95 9.59
C ARG A 314 -1.74 10.66 9.27
N PHE A 315 -2.51 9.69 8.77
CA PHE A 315 -2.06 8.37 8.33
C PHE A 315 -2.62 8.07 6.95
N ARG A 316 -1.96 7.18 6.22
CA ARG A 316 -2.40 6.71 4.91
C ARG A 316 -3.67 5.88 5.05
N ALA A 317 -4.64 6.04 4.15
CA ALA A 317 -5.77 5.13 3.99
C ALA A 317 -5.27 3.81 3.37
N PRO A 318 -5.24 2.69 4.13
CA PRO A 318 -4.82 1.40 3.58
C PRO A 318 -5.87 0.87 2.61
N THR A 319 -5.47 -0.07 1.75
CA THR A 319 -6.45 -0.83 0.96
C THR A 319 -7.42 -1.57 1.87
N LEU A 320 -8.71 -1.62 1.49
CA LEU A 320 -9.70 -2.45 2.18
C LEU A 320 -9.80 -3.88 1.61
N ARG A 321 -9.00 -4.21 0.60
CA ARG A 321 -8.95 -5.58 0.09
C ARG A 321 -8.45 -6.52 1.18
N ASN A 322 -9.18 -7.61 1.40
CA ASN A 322 -8.94 -8.58 2.47
C ASN A 322 -9.10 -8.01 3.91
N ILE A 323 -9.76 -6.86 4.08
CA ILE A 323 -9.86 -6.17 5.37
C ILE A 323 -10.46 -7.07 6.49
N ALA A 324 -11.31 -8.02 6.16
CA ALA A 324 -11.95 -8.90 7.14
C ALA A 324 -10.98 -9.84 7.88
N VAL A 325 -9.77 -10.06 7.34
CA VAL A 325 -8.75 -10.97 7.94
C VAL A 325 -7.56 -10.20 8.54
N THR A 326 -7.60 -8.86 8.53
CA THR A 326 -6.47 -8.01 8.96
C THR A 326 -6.70 -7.32 10.31
N ALA A 327 -7.68 -7.77 11.09
CA ALA A 327 -7.88 -7.26 12.45
C ALA A 327 -6.63 -7.47 13.33
N PRO A 328 -6.36 -6.60 14.34
CA PRO A 328 -7.14 -5.42 14.73
C PRO A 328 -6.89 -4.21 13.80
N TYR A 329 -7.80 -3.24 13.85
CA TYR A 329 -7.86 -2.11 12.91
C TYR A 329 -7.25 -0.83 13.49
N MET A 330 -7.13 0.19 12.63
CA MET A 330 -6.38 1.45 12.79
C MET A 330 -4.86 1.21 12.76
N HIS A 331 -4.09 2.29 12.74
CA HIS A 331 -2.63 2.18 12.68
C HIS A 331 -2.00 1.58 13.96
N ASP A 332 -2.72 1.64 15.07
CA ASP A 332 -2.31 1.20 16.40
C ASP A 332 -3.10 -0.02 16.91
N GLY A 333 -3.90 -0.63 16.04
CA GLY A 333 -4.70 -1.81 16.41
C GLY A 333 -5.73 -1.57 17.52
N SER A 334 -6.11 -0.32 17.78
CA SER A 334 -6.97 0.05 18.90
C SER A 334 -8.45 -0.26 18.70
N VAL A 335 -8.85 -0.77 17.54
CA VAL A 335 -10.21 -1.16 17.19
C VAL A 335 -10.24 -2.62 16.77
N ALA A 336 -11.08 -3.45 17.42
CA ALA A 336 -11.00 -4.90 17.29
C ALA A 336 -11.83 -5.45 16.11
N THR A 337 -12.97 -4.83 15.80
CA THR A 337 -13.95 -5.36 14.83
C THR A 337 -14.32 -4.34 13.76
N LEU A 338 -14.81 -4.81 12.60
CA LEU A 338 -15.34 -3.94 11.53
C LEU A 338 -16.56 -3.15 11.99
N GLU A 339 -17.36 -3.74 12.86
CA GLU A 339 -18.51 -3.11 13.47
C GLU A 339 -18.10 -1.88 14.32
N GLU A 340 -17.03 -2.01 15.10
CA GLU A 340 -16.44 -0.90 15.88
C GLU A 340 -15.78 0.16 15.00
N VAL A 341 -15.17 -0.24 13.86
CA VAL A 341 -14.67 0.71 12.86
C VAL A 341 -15.82 1.57 12.33
N LEU A 342 -16.96 0.97 12.01
CA LEU A 342 -18.15 1.73 11.57
C LEU A 342 -18.70 2.62 12.68
N ASP A 343 -18.66 2.18 13.94
CA ASP A 343 -19.07 3.02 15.09
C ASP A 343 -18.14 4.23 15.26
N HIS A 344 -16.84 4.06 15.07
CA HIS A 344 -15.87 5.15 15.08
C HIS A 344 -16.21 6.21 14.03
N TYR A 345 -16.44 5.80 12.78
CA TYR A 345 -16.78 6.74 11.69
C TYR A 345 -18.17 7.34 11.88
N ALA A 346 -19.15 6.57 12.33
CA ALA A 346 -20.50 7.04 12.63
C ALA A 346 -20.51 8.12 13.74
N ALA A 347 -19.62 7.98 14.73
CA ALA A 347 -19.44 9.00 15.78
C ALA A 347 -18.65 10.25 15.29
N GLY A 348 -18.08 10.22 14.09
CA GLY A 348 -17.21 11.29 13.58
C GLY A 348 -15.86 11.39 14.30
N GLY A 349 -15.38 10.31 14.91
CA GLY A 349 -14.16 10.21 15.69
C GLY A 349 -14.37 9.50 17.03
N ARG A 350 -13.28 9.13 17.70
CA ARG A 350 -13.31 8.32 18.92
C ARG A 350 -13.27 9.19 20.18
N THR A 351 -14.16 8.89 21.14
CA THR A 351 -14.09 9.43 22.50
C THR A 351 -13.53 8.39 23.45
N ILE A 352 -12.42 8.72 24.13
CA ILE A 352 -11.79 7.91 25.17
C ILE A 352 -12.03 8.60 26.51
N LEU A 353 -12.80 7.94 27.38
CA LEU A 353 -13.31 8.58 28.62
C LEU A 353 -12.28 8.68 29.75
N SER A 354 -11.26 7.82 29.75
CA SER A 354 -10.27 7.74 30.86
C SER A 354 -8.95 7.12 30.40
N GLY A 355 -7.91 7.28 31.20
CA GLY A 355 -6.58 6.75 30.94
C GLY A 355 -5.65 7.78 30.30
N PRO A 356 -4.41 7.39 29.95
CA PRO A 356 -3.41 8.31 29.41
C PRO A 356 -3.81 8.89 28.05
N ASP A 357 -4.65 8.19 27.30
CA ASP A 357 -5.11 8.57 25.96
C ASP A 357 -6.51 9.20 25.98
N ALA A 358 -7.01 9.60 27.16
CA ALA A 358 -8.32 10.23 27.30
C ALA A 358 -8.44 11.51 26.45
N GLY A 359 -9.56 11.64 25.73
CA GLY A 359 -9.83 12.78 24.88
C GLY A 359 -10.99 12.51 23.91
N ASP A 360 -11.42 13.56 23.22
CA ASP A 360 -12.51 13.51 22.25
C ASP A 360 -11.98 13.80 20.84
N GLY A 361 -11.64 12.75 20.12
CA GLY A 361 -11.11 12.82 18.75
C GLY A 361 -12.08 13.42 17.75
N SER A 362 -13.40 13.31 18.00
CA SER A 362 -14.42 13.95 17.14
C SER A 362 -14.28 15.47 17.09
N LYS A 363 -13.66 16.05 18.10
CA LYS A 363 -13.40 17.50 18.24
C LYS A 363 -11.96 17.90 17.88
N SER A 364 -11.15 16.99 17.34
CA SER A 364 -9.80 17.35 16.91
C SER A 364 -9.84 18.41 15.82
N PRO A 365 -9.08 19.54 15.97
CA PRO A 365 -9.04 20.59 14.95
C PRO A 365 -8.32 20.16 13.67
N PHE A 366 -7.60 19.02 13.69
CA PHE A 366 -6.86 18.47 12.55
C PHE A 366 -7.56 17.28 11.90
N LYS A 367 -8.74 16.90 12.41
CA LYS A 367 -9.55 15.83 11.83
C LYS A 367 -9.97 16.21 10.39
N SER A 368 -9.98 15.23 9.50
CA SER A 368 -10.46 15.40 8.13
C SER A 368 -11.90 15.91 8.11
N GLU A 369 -12.18 16.90 7.26
CA GLU A 369 -13.53 17.45 7.06
C GLU A 369 -14.54 16.42 6.54
N LEU A 370 -14.06 15.32 5.93
CA LEU A 370 -14.89 14.20 5.48
C LEU A 370 -15.36 13.28 6.62
N ILE A 371 -14.84 13.44 7.85
CA ILE A 371 -15.22 12.62 9.01
C ILE A 371 -16.24 13.37 9.88
N ASN A 372 -17.45 13.52 9.35
CA ASN A 372 -18.54 14.27 10.02
C ASN A 372 -19.49 13.43 10.86
N GLY A 373 -19.34 12.09 10.77
CA GLY A 373 -20.28 11.16 11.40
C GLY A 373 -21.53 10.96 10.55
N PHE A 374 -22.23 9.86 10.83
CA PHE A 374 -23.46 9.48 10.13
C PHE A 374 -24.32 8.57 11.03
N VAL A 375 -25.56 8.33 10.62
CA VAL A 375 -26.46 7.41 11.34
C VAL A 375 -26.66 6.16 10.50
N LEU A 376 -26.39 4.99 11.09
CA LEU A 376 -26.67 3.68 10.53
C LEU A 376 -27.70 2.95 11.40
N SER A 377 -28.68 2.29 10.77
CA SER A 377 -29.45 1.24 11.44
C SER A 377 -28.57 -0.01 11.65
N ALA A 378 -29.00 -0.91 12.52
CA ALA A 378 -28.30 -2.18 12.74
C ALA A 378 -28.23 -3.03 11.45
N GLU A 379 -29.28 -2.99 10.61
CA GLU A 379 -29.31 -3.66 9.31
C GLU A 379 -28.28 -3.04 8.35
N GLU A 380 -28.29 -1.73 8.18
CA GLU A 380 -27.33 -1.02 7.31
C GLU A 380 -25.87 -1.29 7.73
N LYS A 381 -25.58 -1.28 9.05
CA LYS A 381 -24.26 -1.64 9.57
C LYS A 381 -23.87 -3.06 9.17
N SER A 382 -24.78 -4.04 9.35
CA SER A 382 -24.55 -5.43 8.95
C SER A 382 -24.32 -5.56 7.44
N ASP A 383 -25.07 -4.82 6.62
CA ASP A 383 -24.93 -4.81 5.17
C ASP A 383 -23.54 -4.27 4.73
N VAL A 384 -23.06 -3.17 5.34
CA VAL A 384 -21.71 -2.64 5.07
C VAL A 384 -20.64 -3.63 5.50
N VAL A 385 -20.77 -4.28 6.66
CA VAL A 385 -19.84 -5.35 7.08
C VAL A 385 -19.84 -6.52 6.11
N ALA A 386 -21.02 -6.93 5.59
CA ALA A 386 -21.12 -7.98 4.59
C ALA A 386 -20.41 -7.58 3.28
N PHE A 387 -20.50 -6.32 2.87
CA PHE A 387 -19.72 -5.79 1.74
C PHE A 387 -18.22 -5.85 2.00
N LEU A 388 -17.75 -5.34 3.14
CA LEU A 388 -16.32 -5.36 3.48
C LEU A 388 -15.77 -6.80 3.53
N LYS A 389 -16.52 -7.76 4.06
CA LYS A 389 -16.17 -9.19 4.03
C LYS A 389 -16.08 -9.76 2.62
N SER A 390 -16.88 -9.25 1.67
CA SER A 390 -16.85 -9.70 0.27
C SER A 390 -15.58 -9.29 -0.49
N LEU A 391 -14.73 -8.42 0.09
CA LEU A 391 -13.44 -8.02 -0.46
C LEU A 391 -12.31 -9.03 -0.14
N THR A 392 -12.61 -10.15 0.49
CA THR A 392 -11.63 -11.19 0.85
C THR A 392 -11.37 -12.12 -0.32
N ASP A 393 -10.12 -12.25 -0.74
CA ASP A 393 -9.61 -13.17 -1.77
C ASP A 393 -9.08 -14.45 -1.09
N GLU A 394 -9.97 -15.40 -0.86
CA GLU A 394 -9.65 -16.67 -0.19
C GLU A 394 -8.62 -17.51 -0.94
N GLU A 395 -8.48 -17.31 -2.26
CA GLU A 395 -7.49 -18.02 -3.06
C GLU A 395 -6.09 -17.49 -2.79
N LEU A 396 -5.92 -16.16 -2.71
CA LEU A 396 -4.64 -15.53 -2.39
C LEU A 396 -4.13 -15.98 -1.01
N LEU A 397 -5.03 -16.04 -0.01
CA LEU A 397 -4.64 -16.43 1.35
C LEU A 397 -4.06 -17.85 1.45
N LYS A 398 -4.24 -18.66 0.41
CA LYS A 398 -3.81 -20.09 0.34
C LYS A 398 -2.98 -20.39 -0.91
N ASP A 399 -2.61 -19.38 -1.69
CA ASP A 399 -1.90 -19.56 -2.95
C ASP A 399 -0.50 -20.18 -2.69
N PRO A 400 -0.20 -21.37 -3.18
CA PRO A 400 1.09 -22.02 -2.96
C PRO A 400 2.27 -21.25 -3.60
N LYS A 401 2.00 -20.40 -4.59
CA LYS A 401 3.02 -19.53 -5.20
C LYS A 401 3.49 -18.42 -4.27
N LEU A 402 2.67 -18.05 -3.27
CA LEU A 402 2.99 -17.05 -2.27
C LEU A 402 3.38 -17.66 -0.91
N ALA A 403 3.22 -18.99 -0.74
CA ALA A 403 3.48 -19.69 0.51
C ALA A 403 4.98 -19.85 0.81
N ASP A 404 5.29 -20.19 2.08
CA ASP A 404 6.63 -20.46 2.56
C ASP A 404 7.31 -21.57 1.72
N PRO A 405 8.41 -21.27 1.01
CA PRO A 405 9.14 -22.25 0.19
C PRO A 405 10.10 -23.13 1.00
N TRP A 406 10.32 -22.79 2.28
CA TRP A 406 11.19 -23.58 3.18
C TRP A 406 10.42 -24.64 3.94
N GLY A 407 9.11 -24.70 3.73
CA GLY A 407 8.12 -25.47 4.44
C GLY A 407 8.62 -26.74 5.09
N LYS A 408 8.00 -27.15 6.20
CA LYS A 408 8.19 -28.52 6.72
C LYS A 408 7.94 -29.47 5.55
N ALA A 409 9.00 -30.19 5.15
CA ALA A 409 8.85 -31.32 4.26
C ALA A 409 7.66 -32.15 4.76
N PRO A 410 6.80 -32.64 3.85
CA PRO A 410 5.61 -33.38 4.21
C PRO A 410 5.92 -34.58 5.08
#